data_0da521d1999a3ecda55cfabb9b42ae7f
#
_entry.id   0da521d1999a3ecda55cfabb9b42ae7f
#
_cell.length_a   1.000
_cell.length_b   1.000
_cell.length_c   1.000
_cell.angle_alpha   90.00
_cell.angle_beta   90.00
_cell.angle_gamma   90.00
#
_symmetry.space_group_name_H-M   'P 1'
#
loop_
_entity.id
_entity.type
_entity.pdbx_description
1 polymer ?
#
loop_
_entity_poly.entity_id
_entity_poly.type
_entity_poly.pdbx_seq_one_letter_code
_entity_poly.pdbx_strand_id
1 'polypeptide(L)'
;SAFIKIGAIEDEKFADLVDNSIIFETIINSEKDVTKDIENKSLIKSNDKYFTTLASYKERNKIIDSKKIIYCSDLIAQSSALNICLSDNKEVIKSDPLIDAQFLPWLESKNEDYQFQRVDSEINELEDNESKEIVDKDGKSNTENLRDTIVKALNNEKVTVKVQSLSSKGAPPAMILLPEQMRRINDMGAYMEQKMPGLPEYHVLLINKEHPLIVGLNKIKGNKIIIDEKESVENPLATKIANHVYDMAKLSVGGLDQEQIISLQNNNAELISELLNSTT
;
A
#
# COMPACT_ATOMS: atom_id res chain seq x y z
N SER A 1 7.00 -14.21 -22.54
CA SER A 1 7.43 -12.79 -22.53
C SER A 1 8.78 -12.58 -21.86
N ALA A 2 9.18 -13.39 -20.87
CA ALA A 2 10.45 -13.29 -20.14
C ALA A 2 11.68 -13.19 -21.06
N PHE A 3 11.85 -14.13 -21.97
CA PHE A 3 12.98 -14.13 -22.92
C PHE A 3 13.01 -12.91 -23.82
N ILE A 4 11.84 -12.38 -24.21
CA ILE A 4 11.75 -11.16 -25.03
C ILE A 4 12.23 -9.94 -24.22
N LYS A 5 11.85 -9.84 -22.95
CA LYS A 5 12.28 -8.75 -22.07
C LYS A 5 13.80 -8.77 -21.83
N ILE A 6 14.35 -9.95 -21.56
CA ILE A 6 15.81 -10.13 -21.39
C ILE A 6 16.55 -9.77 -22.66
N GLY A 7 16.13 -10.31 -23.82
CA GLY A 7 16.76 -10.01 -25.10
C GLY A 7 16.69 -8.53 -25.46
N ALA A 8 15.60 -7.83 -25.10
CA ALA A 8 15.47 -6.39 -25.34
C ALA A 8 16.44 -5.55 -24.49
N ILE A 9 16.78 -5.99 -23.27
CA ILE A 9 17.81 -5.33 -22.44
C ILE A 9 19.20 -5.53 -23.04
N GLU A 10 19.47 -6.71 -23.61
CA GLU A 10 20.80 -7.08 -24.09
C GLU A 10 21.10 -6.56 -25.52
N ASP A 11 20.09 -6.42 -26.38
CA ASP A 11 20.23 -6.01 -27.78
C ASP A 11 19.24 -4.90 -28.15
N GLU A 12 19.77 -3.71 -28.41
CA GLU A 12 18.99 -2.51 -28.75
C GLU A 12 18.22 -2.68 -30.07
N LYS A 13 18.81 -3.34 -31.06
CA LYS A 13 18.13 -3.58 -32.35
C LYS A 13 16.99 -4.58 -32.19
N PHE A 14 17.16 -5.57 -31.32
CA PHE A 14 16.08 -6.49 -30.98
C PHE A 14 14.97 -5.75 -30.20
N ALA A 15 15.33 -4.85 -29.30
CA ALA A 15 14.39 -4.03 -28.57
C ALA A 15 13.45 -3.24 -29.50
N ASP A 16 14.01 -2.54 -30.50
CA ASP A 16 13.25 -1.77 -31.48
C ASP A 16 12.25 -2.63 -32.29
N LEU A 17 12.60 -3.90 -32.53
CA LEU A 17 11.72 -4.83 -33.24
C LEU A 17 10.56 -5.36 -32.40
N VAL A 18 10.74 -5.45 -31.08
CA VAL A 18 9.77 -6.10 -30.17
C VAL A 18 9.00 -5.12 -29.29
N ASP A 19 9.33 -3.85 -29.29
CA ASP A 19 8.78 -2.84 -28.37
C ASP A 19 7.24 -2.89 -28.29
N ASN A 20 6.56 -2.90 -29.42
CA ASN A 20 5.10 -2.97 -29.48
C ASN A 20 4.54 -4.38 -29.25
N SER A 21 5.38 -5.40 -29.12
CA SER A 21 4.99 -6.81 -28.96
C SER A 21 5.14 -7.30 -27.54
N ILE A 22 5.72 -6.49 -26.66
CA ILE A 22 5.91 -6.86 -25.26
C ILE A 22 4.57 -6.78 -24.54
N ILE A 23 4.13 -7.91 -24.00
CA ILE A 23 2.89 -8.03 -23.26
C ILE A 23 3.16 -8.22 -21.76
N PHE A 24 2.30 -7.61 -20.96
CA PHE A 24 2.28 -7.71 -19.51
C PHE A 24 1.00 -8.36 -19.03
N GLU A 25 1.08 -9.23 -18.04
CA GLU A 25 -0.10 -9.65 -17.29
C GLU A 25 -0.66 -8.42 -16.58
N THR A 26 -1.99 -8.23 -16.65
CA THR A 26 -2.65 -7.09 -16.01
C THR A 26 -3.79 -7.56 -15.13
N ILE A 27 -4.02 -6.82 -14.04
CA ILE A 27 -5.05 -7.07 -13.04
C ILE A 27 -6.09 -5.96 -13.18
N ILE A 28 -7.35 -6.36 -13.32
CA ILE A 28 -8.47 -5.45 -13.53
C ILE A 28 -9.54 -5.80 -12.49
N ASN A 29 -10.30 -4.81 -12.05
CA ASN A 29 -11.44 -5.03 -11.17
C ASN A 29 -12.42 -6.03 -11.82
N SER A 30 -12.79 -7.08 -11.09
CA SER A 30 -13.67 -8.16 -11.58
C SER A 30 -15.08 -7.67 -11.96
N GLU A 31 -15.51 -6.51 -11.44
CA GLU A 31 -16.81 -5.91 -11.75
C GLU A 31 -16.76 -5.06 -13.04
N LYS A 32 -15.57 -4.81 -13.61
CA LYS A 32 -15.42 -4.01 -14.84
C LYS A 32 -15.79 -4.83 -16.06
N ASP A 33 -16.70 -4.29 -16.90
CA ASP A 33 -16.97 -4.89 -18.21
C ASP A 33 -15.80 -4.61 -19.17
N VAL A 34 -15.13 -5.68 -19.55
CA VAL A 34 -13.97 -5.65 -20.46
C VAL A 34 -14.27 -6.29 -21.82
N THR A 35 -15.52 -6.55 -22.13
CA THR A 35 -15.95 -7.25 -23.36
C THR A 35 -15.43 -6.54 -24.61
N LYS A 36 -15.61 -5.23 -24.68
CA LYS A 36 -15.15 -4.41 -25.82
C LYS A 36 -13.62 -4.39 -25.96
N ASP A 37 -12.91 -4.38 -24.84
CA ASP A 37 -11.43 -4.37 -24.82
C ASP A 37 -10.86 -5.69 -25.31
N ILE A 38 -11.57 -6.79 -25.09
CA ILE A 38 -11.21 -8.12 -25.62
C ILE A 38 -11.54 -8.19 -27.13
N GLU A 39 -12.71 -7.71 -27.55
CA GLU A 39 -13.15 -7.72 -28.96
C GLU A 39 -12.21 -6.92 -29.87
N ASN A 40 -11.76 -5.74 -29.44
CA ASN A 40 -10.83 -4.90 -30.20
C ASN A 40 -9.35 -5.28 -30.00
N LYS A 41 -9.07 -6.36 -29.27
CA LYS A 41 -7.74 -6.88 -28.96
C LYS A 41 -6.82 -5.93 -28.18
N SER A 42 -7.35 -4.90 -27.56
CA SER A 42 -6.57 -4.05 -26.63
C SER A 42 -6.30 -4.78 -25.32
N LEU A 43 -7.08 -5.83 -25.03
CA LEU A 43 -6.92 -6.74 -23.90
C LEU A 43 -6.99 -8.20 -24.38
N ILE A 44 -6.00 -8.99 -24.01
CA ILE A 44 -5.92 -10.42 -24.37
C ILE A 44 -6.30 -11.23 -23.14
N LYS A 45 -7.32 -12.10 -23.25
CA LYS A 45 -7.70 -13.05 -22.20
C LYS A 45 -7.12 -14.43 -22.48
N SER A 46 -6.42 -15.00 -21.50
CA SER A 46 -5.90 -16.38 -21.56
C SER A 46 -5.91 -17.00 -20.18
N ASN A 47 -6.55 -18.17 -20.02
CA ASN A 47 -6.60 -18.90 -18.74
C ASN A 47 -6.99 -18.03 -17.53
N ASP A 48 -8.10 -17.31 -17.64
CA ASP A 48 -8.62 -16.38 -16.63
C ASP A 48 -7.68 -15.23 -16.24
N LYS A 49 -6.63 -15.01 -17.01
CA LYS A 49 -5.70 -13.88 -16.89
C LYS A 49 -5.88 -12.92 -18.06
N TYR A 50 -5.57 -11.67 -17.79
CA TYR A 50 -5.58 -10.63 -18.81
C TYR A 50 -4.15 -10.17 -19.11
N PHE A 51 -3.92 -9.87 -20.38
CA PHE A 51 -2.62 -9.39 -20.87
C PHE A 51 -2.83 -8.17 -21.76
N THR A 52 -1.88 -7.25 -21.73
CA THR A 52 -1.94 -6.00 -22.51
C THR A 52 -0.55 -5.55 -22.93
N THR A 53 -0.47 -4.73 -23.98
CA THR A 53 0.71 -3.93 -24.29
C THR A 53 0.67 -2.62 -23.50
N LEU A 54 1.82 -1.93 -23.33
CA LEU A 54 1.84 -0.63 -22.65
C LEU A 54 1.05 0.43 -23.39
N ALA A 55 1.08 0.41 -24.74
CA ALA A 55 0.29 1.32 -25.56
C ALA A 55 -1.23 1.16 -25.29
N SER A 56 -1.72 -0.09 -25.33
CA SER A 56 -3.14 -0.39 -25.04
C SER A 56 -3.52 -0.10 -23.58
N TYR A 57 -2.60 -0.32 -22.63
CA TYR A 57 -2.80 0.05 -21.23
C TYR A 57 -3.00 1.57 -21.08
N LYS A 58 -2.13 2.38 -21.69
CA LYS A 58 -2.21 3.85 -21.63
C LYS A 58 -3.51 4.37 -22.26
N GLU A 59 -3.90 3.81 -23.41
CA GLU A 59 -5.14 4.17 -24.10
C GLU A 59 -6.38 3.90 -23.25
N ARG A 60 -6.50 2.69 -22.67
CA ARG A 60 -7.64 2.32 -21.79
C ARG A 60 -7.73 3.16 -20.54
N ASN A 61 -6.60 3.46 -19.93
CA ASN A 61 -6.55 4.23 -18.69
C ASN A 61 -6.54 5.75 -18.93
N LYS A 62 -6.64 6.19 -20.20
CA LYS A 62 -6.64 7.62 -20.59
C LYS A 62 -5.47 8.39 -19.99
N ILE A 63 -4.30 7.77 -19.97
CA ILE A 63 -3.08 8.37 -19.45
C ILE A 63 -2.52 9.32 -20.52
N ILE A 64 -3.01 10.57 -20.48
CA ILE A 64 -2.58 11.60 -21.45
C ILE A 64 -1.43 12.42 -20.86
N ASP A 65 -1.52 12.77 -19.58
CA ASP A 65 -0.59 13.72 -18.94
C ASP A 65 0.32 13.11 -17.86
N SER A 66 -0.09 12.02 -17.21
CA SER A 66 0.61 11.54 -16.00
C SER A 66 1.78 10.60 -16.28
N LYS A 67 1.92 10.05 -17.47
CA LYS A 67 2.94 9.05 -17.86
C LYS A 67 3.02 7.82 -16.92
N LYS A 68 2.20 7.76 -15.88
CA LYS A 68 2.26 6.79 -14.79
C LYS A 68 1.63 5.46 -15.18
N ILE A 69 2.36 4.38 -15.01
CA ILE A 69 1.93 3.00 -15.20
C ILE A 69 2.01 2.30 -13.85
N ILE A 70 0.85 1.90 -13.32
CA ILE A 70 0.78 1.30 -11.98
C ILE A 70 1.12 -0.18 -12.08
N TYR A 71 2.03 -0.66 -11.21
CA TYR A 71 2.39 -2.07 -11.17
C TYR A 71 2.37 -2.66 -9.75
N CYS A 72 2.22 -3.99 -9.69
CA CYS A 72 2.28 -4.80 -8.48
C CYS A 72 3.30 -5.93 -8.69
N SER A 73 4.28 -6.05 -7.80
CA SER A 73 5.34 -7.08 -7.85
C SER A 73 5.11 -8.24 -6.89
N ASP A 74 4.34 -8.02 -5.81
CA ASP A 74 3.97 -9.05 -4.83
C ASP A 74 2.49 -8.94 -4.47
N LEU A 75 1.70 -9.89 -4.97
CA LEU A 75 0.24 -9.90 -4.78
C LEU A 75 -0.19 -10.08 -3.32
N ILE A 76 0.67 -10.66 -2.48
CA ILE A 76 0.38 -10.91 -1.07
C ILE A 76 0.78 -9.69 -0.24
N ALA A 77 2.04 -9.31 -0.29
CA ALA A 77 2.55 -8.18 0.50
C ALA A 77 1.93 -6.83 0.10
N GLN A 78 1.50 -6.69 -1.17
CA GLN A 78 0.88 -5.47 -1.70
C GLN A 78 -0.65 -5.57 -1.84
N SER A 79 -1.26 -6.63 -1.30
CA SER A 79 -2.70 -6.92 -1.49
C SER A 79 -3.61 -5.76 -1.09
N SER A 80 -3.33 -5.08 0.01
CA SER A 80 -4.13 -3.94 0.48
C SER A 80 -4.07 -2.77 -0.49
N ALA A 81 -2.88 -2.39 -0.96
CA ALA A 81 -2.69 -1.31 -1.92
C ALA A 81 -3.28 -1.67 -3.29
N LEU A 82 -3.08 -2.91 -3.73
CA LEU A 82 -3.67 -3.43 -4.96
C LEU A 82 -5.20 -3.33 -4.93
N ASN A 83 -5.84 -3.78 -3.85
CA ASN A 83 -7.29 -3.71 -3.70
C ASN A 83 -7.83 -2.28 -3.72
N ILE A 84 -7.12 -1.32 -3.13
CA ILE A 84 -7.48 0.10 -3.20
C ILE A 84 -7.45 0.58 -4.66
N CYS A 85 -6.35 0.33 -5.39
CA CYS A 85 -6.23 0.70 -6.79
C CYS A 85 -7.35 0.08 -7.64
N LEU A 86 -7.65 -1.22 -7.45
CA LEU A 86 -8.71 -1.91 -8.19
C LEU A 86 -10.10 -1.37 -7.85
N SER A 87 -10.36 -1.02 -6.59
CA SER A 87 -11.63 -0.40 -6.16
C SER A 87 -11.85 0.97 -6.80
N ASP A 88 -10.75 1.71 -7.03
CA ASP A 88 -10.75 2.98 -7.76
C ASP A 88 -10.80 2.79 -9.29
N ASN A 89 -11.10 1.55 -9.76
CA ASN A 89 -11.12 1.16 -11.17
C ASN A 89 -9.79 1.36 -11.92
N LYS A 90 -8.67 1.46 -11.22
CA LYS A 90 -7.35 1.50 -11.83
C LYS A 90 -6.95 0.11 -12.28
N GLU A 91 -6.39 0.01 -13.49
CA GLU A 91 -5.77 -1.20 -14.00
C GLU A 91 -4.33 -1.28 -13.48
N VAL A 92 -3.87 -2.47 -13.08
CA VAL A 92 -2.55 -2.66 -12.48
C VAL A 92 -1.78 -3.72 -13.26
N ILE A 93 -0.56 -3.41 -13.69
CA ILE A 93 0.34 -4.37 -14.33
C ILE A 93 0.93 -5.28 -13.26
N LYS A 94 0.89 -6.58 -13.50
CA LYS A 94 1.62 -7.55 -12.69
C LYS A 94 3.05 -7.66 -13.18
N SER A 95 3.98 -7.30 -12.33
CA SER A 95 5.42 -7.35 -12.56
C SER A 95 6.00 -8.67 -12.03
N ASP A 96 6.96 -9.22 -12.77
CA ASP A 96 7.80 -10.33 -12.31
C ASP A 96 9.06 -9.77 -11.66
N PRO A 97 9.25 -9.91 -10.32
CA PRO A 97 10.40 -9.33 -9.63
C PRO A 97 11.75 -9.76 -10.21
N LEU A 98 11.86 -10.97 -10.73
CA LEU A 98 13.13 -11.50 -11.26
C LEU A 98 13.57 -10.83 -12.58
N ILE A 99 12.59 -10.38 -13.38
CA ILE A 99 12.87 -9.84 -14.71
C ILE A 99 12.58 -8.35 -14.75
N ASP A 100 11.44 -7.96 -14.22
CA ASP A 100 10.94 -6.59 -14.34
C ASP A 100 11.67 -5.61 -13.43
N ALA A 101 12.39 -6.09 -12.38
CA ALA A 101 13.25 -5.24 -11.56
C ALA A 101 14.33 -4.52 -12.38
N GLN A 102 14.80 -5.13 -13.47
CA GLN A 102 15.74 -4.51 -14.42
C GLN A 102 15.01 -3.95 -15.65
N PHE A 103 13.97 -4.63 -16.10
CA PHE A 103 13.28 -4.29 -17.33
C PHE A 103 12.47 -2.98 -17.24
N LEU A 104 11.76 -2.73 -16.13
CA LEU A 104 10.97 -1.50 -15.98
C LEU A 104 11.85 -0.23 -15.95
N PRO A 105 12.95 -0.16 -15.14
CA PRO A 105 13.87 0.98 -15.19
C PRO A 105 14.52 1.15 -16.55
N TRP A 106 14.83 0.06 -17.25
CA TRP A 106 15.36 0.12 -18.61
C TRP A 106 14.35 0.73 -19.58
N LEU A 107 13.08 0.34 -19.53
CA LEU A 107 12.00 0.95 -20.32
C LEU A 107 11.83 2.43 -20.03
N GLU A 108 11.88 2.86 -18.79
CA GLU A 108 11.83 4.27 -18.39
C GLU A 108 13.00 5.06 -18.99
N SER A 109 14.20 4.47 -19.03
CA SER A 109 15.39 5.11 -19.62
C SER A 109 15.33 5.26 -21.13
N LYS A 110 14.61 4.35 -21.80
CA LYS A 110 14.44 4.36 -23.27
C LYS A 110 13.28 5.23 -23.74
N ASN A 111 12.26 5.38 -22.90
CA ASN A 111 11.05 6.09 -23.28
C ASN A 111 10.58 6.99 -22.13
N GLU A 112 10.78 8.30 -22.31
CA GLU A 112 10.35 9.32 -21.35
C GLU A 112 8.83 9.37 -21.10
N ASP A 113 8.03 8.66 -21.92
CA ASP A 113 6.59 8.56 -21.77
C ASP A 113 6.16 7.46 -20.80
N TYR A 114 7.10 6.70 -20.22
CA TYR A 114 6.82 5.68 -19.24
C TYR A 114 7.39 6.08 -17.89
N GLN A 115 6.56 5.99 -16.86
CA GLN A 115 6.94 6.10 -15.46
C GLN A 115 6.21 5.01 -14.67
N PHE A 116 6.96 4.00 -14.25
CA PHE A 116 6.39 2.90 -13.49
C PHE A 116 6.31 3.25 -12.01
N GLN A 117 5.10 3.11 -11.47
CA GLN A 117 4.81 3.40 -10.07
C GLN A 117 4.18 2.19 -9.41
N ARG A 118 4.76 1.73 -8.30
CA ARG A 118 4.22 0.59 -7.56
C ARG A 118 2.93 0.99 -6.84
N VAL A 119 1.98 0.06 -6.70
CA VAL A 119 0.65 0.31 -6.10
C VAL A 119 0.70 0.99 -4.74
N ASP A 120 1.67 0.67 -3.89
CA ASP A 120 1.84 1.29 -2.57
C ASP A 120 2.47 2.69 -2.63
N SER A 121 3.18 3.03 -3.72
CA SER A 121 3.62 4.39 -4.02
C SER A 121 2.46 5.26 -4.45
N GLU A 122 1.60 4.74 -5.30
CA GLU A 122 0.40 5.43 -5.75
C GLU A 122 -0.48 5.85 -4.57
N ILE A 123 -0.69 4.95 -3.61
CA ILE A 123 -1.46 5.26 -2.39
C ILE A 123 -0.80 6.39 -1.56
N ASN A 124 0.53 6.44 -1.50
CA ASN A 124 1.25 7.48 -0.76
C ASN A 124 1.11 8.88 -1.38
N GLU A 125 0.85 8.94 -2.69
CA GLU A 125 0.68 10.20 -3.43
C GLU A 125 -0.79 10.65 -3.54
N LEU A 126 -1.76 9.82 -3.12
CA LEU A 126 -3.14 10.27 -3.02
C LEU A 126 -3.17 11.44 -2.04
N GLU A 127 -3.41 12.63 -2.56
CA GLU A 127 -3.58 13.83 -1.75
C GLU A 127 -4.79 13.63 -0.84
N ASP A 128 -4.61 13.96 0.44
CA ASP A 128 -5.75 14.21 1.30
C ASP A 128 -6.52 15.37 0.66
N ASN A 129 -7.68 15.07 0.09
CA ASN A 129 -8.66 16.11 -0.14
C ASN A 129 -9.02 16.61 1.26
N GLU A 130 -8.28 17.62 1.73
CA GLU A 130 -8.53 18.32 2.96
C GLU A 130 -9.96 18.88 2.90
N SER A 131 -10.92 18.03 3.24
CA SER A 131 -12.21 18.52 3.68
C SER A 131 -11.89 19.45 4.85
N LYS A 132 -12.41 20.68 4.84
CA LYS A 132 -12.27 21.66 5.93
C LYS A 132 -12.63 20.97 7.24
N GLU A 133 -11.63 20.41 7.91
CA GLU A 133 -11.83 19.72 9.18
C GLU A 133 -12.13 20.77 10.26
N ILE A 134 -13.04 20.40 11.16
CA ILE A 134 -13.35 21.24 12.33
C ILE A 134 -12.13 21.21 13.24
N VAL A 135 -11.60 22.38 13.53
CA VAL A 135 -10.46 22.59 14.41
C VAL A 135 -10.94 22.62 15.86
N ASP A 136 -10.22 21.95 16.76
CA ASP A 136 -10.53 21.97 18.19
C ASP A 136 -10.12 23.29 18.88
N LYS A 137 -10.28 23.34 20.21
CA LYS A 137 -9.94 24.53 21.00
C LYS A 137 -8.45 24.89 20.97
N ASP A 138 -7.60 23.91 20.68
CA ASP A 138 -6.15 24.04 20.62
C ASP A 138 -5.67 24.34 19.19
N GLY A 139 -6.59 24.51 18.24
CA GLY A 139 -6.31 24.84 16.84
C GLY A 139 -5.88 23.62 16.00
N LYS A 140 -6.05 22.40 16.50
CA LYS A 140 -5.70 21.17 15.79
C LYS A 140 -6.93 20.51 15.17
N SER A 141 -6.74 19.94 13.98
CA SER A 141 -7.77 19.13 13.32
C SER A 141 -7.91 17.76 13.98
N ASN A 142 -9.04 17.09 13.73
CA ASN A 142 -9.23 15.71 14.18
C ASN A 142 -8.16 14.76 13.63
N THR A 143 -7.70 14.98 12.40
CA THR A 143 -6.63 14.23 11.73
C THR A 143 -5.29 14.41 12.45
N GLU A 144 -4.91 15.66 12.80
CA GLU A 144 -3.69 15.94 13.55
C GLU A 144 -3.73 15.33 14.94
N ASN A 145 -4.83 15.45 15.63
CA ASN A 145 -5.02 14.86 16.95
C ASN A 145 -4.92 13.33 16.92
N LEU A 146 -5.47 12.65 15.90
CA LEU A 146 -5.36 11.21 15.72
C LEU A 146 -3.91 10.82 15.44
N ARG A 147 -3.23 11.55 14.55
CA ARG A 147 -1.81 11.34 14.26
C ARG A 147 -0.96 11.42 15.52
N ASP A 148 -1.11 12.50 16.30
CA ASP A 148 -0.34 12.72 17.53
C ASP A 148 -0.57 11.60 18.55
N THR A 149 -1.80 11.09 18.67
CA THR A 149 -2.13 9.96 19.55
C THR A 149 -1.38 8.69 19.14
N ILE A 150 -1.36 8.39 17.83
CA ILE A 150 -0.67 7.19 17.33
C ILE A 150 0.85 7.35 17.46
N VAL A 151 1.42 8.51 17.09
CA VAL A 151 2.85 8.78 17.27
C VAL A 151 3.30 8.56 18.71
N LYS A 152 2.54 9.09 19.67
CA LYS A 152 2.84 8.90 21.11
C LYS A 152 2.69 7.43 21.53
N ALA A 153 1.67 6.74 21.08
CA ALA A 153 1.45 5.33 21.41
C ALA A 153 2.56 4.43 20.88
N LEU A 154 3.06 4.69 19.66
CA LEU A 154 4.14 3.92 19.06
C LEU A 154 5.50 4.23 19.68
N ASN A 155 5.69 5.45 20.17
CA ASN A 155 6.95 5.95 20.74
C ASN A 155 8.18 5.55 19.89
N ASN A 156 8.08 5.70 18.57
CA ASN A 156 9.09 5.29 17.61
C ASN A 156 9.33 6.41 16.57
N GLU A 157 10.43 7.12 16.70
CA GLU A 157 10.81 8.25 15.84
C GLU A 157 11.11 7.85 14.38
N LYS A 158 11.35 6.55 14.12
CA LYS A 158 11.65 6.03 12.79
C LYS A 158 10.39 5.79 11.95
N VAL A 159 9.21 5.87 12.57
CA VAL A 159 7.93 5.67 11.92
C VAL A 159 7.26 7.01 11.65
N THR A 160 7.08 7.33 10.38
CA THR A 160 6.29 8.51 9.97
C THR A 160 4.82 8.13 9.91
N VAL A 161 3.97 8.75 10.72
CA VAL A 161 2.54 8.50 10.71
C VAL A 161 1.85 9.49 9.77
N LYS A 162 1.11 8.96 8.78
CA LYS A 162 0.18 9.71 7.93
C LYS A 162 -1.24 9.25 8.21
N VAL A 163 -2.19 10.17 8.13
CA VAL A 163 -3.63 9.88 8.33
C VAL A 163 -4.38 10.33 7.10
N GLN A 164 -5.09 9.43 6.44
CA GLN A 164 -5.83 9.70 5.21
C GLN A 164 -7.19 9.01 5.21
N SER A 165 -8.11 9.49 4.36
CA SER A 165 -9.36 8.81 4.03
C SER A 165 -9.10 7.78 2.93
N LEU A 166 -9.32 6.51 3.22
CA LEU A 166 -9.33 5.45 2.23
C LEU A 166 -10.75 4.91 2.10
N SER A 167 -11.48 5.45 1.12
CA SER A 167 -12.92 5.15 0.95
C SER A 167 -13.19 3.82 0.26
N SER A 168 -12.15 3.07 -0.12
CA SER A 168 -12.29 1.80 -0.81
C SER A 168 -12.92 0.73 0.10
N LYS A 169 -13.87 -0.02 -0.44
CA LYS A 169 -14.53 -1.12 0.28
C LYS A 169 -13.49 -2.17 0.70
N GLY A 170 -13.36 -2.39 2.01
CA GLY A 170 -12.38 -3.32 2.56
C GLY A 170 -10.96 -2.76 2.76
N ALA A 171 -10.78 -1.44 2.64
CA ALA A 171 -9.51 -0.81 3.00
C ALA A 171 -9.16 -1.10 4.47
N PRO A 172 -7.89 -1.45 4.77
CA PRO A 172 -7.47 -1.79 6.13
C PRO A 172 -7.46 -0.57 7.06
N PRO A 173 -7.45 -0.77 8.39
CA PRO A 173 -7.32 0.32 9.35
C PRO A 173 -5.99 1.06 9.24
N ALA A 174 -4.93 0.34 8.85
CA ALA A 174 -3.61 0.89 8.60
C ALA A 174 -2.83 0.03 7.61
N MET A 175 -1.84 0.62 6.96
CA MET A 175 -0.91 -0.08 6.07
C MET A 175 0.49 0.53 6.15
N ILE A 176 1.51 -0.30 5.89
CA ILE A 176 2.89 0.17 5.79
C ILE A 176 3.18 0.56 4.34
N LEU A 177 3.75 1.76 4.19
CA LEU A 177 4.26 2.24 2.91
C LEU A 177 5.78 2.38 3.02
N LEU A 178 6.49 1.83 2.04
CA LEU A 178 7.93 1.95 1.98
C LEU A 178 8.33 3.13 1.09
N PRO A 179 9.39 3.89 1.45
CA PRO A 179 9.98 4.86 0.53
C PRO A 179 10.43 4.21 -0.78
N GLU A 180 10.31 4.90 -1.90
CA GLU A 180 10.61 4.35 -3.24
C GLU A 180 12.02 3.74 -3.34
N GLN A 181 13.01 4.39 -2.76
CA GLN A 181 14.38 3.86 -2.75
C GLN A 181 14.48 2.49 -2.05
N MET A 182 13.78 2.33 -0.92
CA MET A 182 13.77 1.06 -0.17
C MET A 182 13.02 -0.03 -0.92
N ARG A 183 11.99 0.33 -1.67
CA ARG A 183 11.26 -0.60 -2.55
C ARG A 183 12.15 -1.16 -3.64
N ARG A 184 12.88 -0.30 -4.35
CA ARG A 184 13.82 -0.71 -5.40
C ARG A 184 14.92 -1.62 -4.85
N ILE A 185 15.42 -1.33 -3.64
CA ILE A 185 16.40 -2.18 -2.95
C ILE A 185 15.79 -3.55 -2.62
N ASN A 186 14.55 -3.60 -2.13
CA ASN A 186 13.87 -4.85 -1.82
C ASN A 186 13.60 -5.68 -3.09
N ASP A 187 13.18 -5.05 -4.18
CA ASP A 187 12.95 -5.71 -5.47
C ASP A 187 14.27 -6.26 -6.04
N MET A 188 15.38 -5.52 -5.92
CA MET A 188 16.72 -6.00 -6.29
C MET A 188 17.22 -7.10 -5.34
N GLY A 189 16.95 -7.01 -4.04
CA GLY A 189 17.31 -8.03 -3.05
C GLY A 189 16.60 -9.37 -3.32
N ALA A 190 15.35 -9.31 -3.75
CA ALA A 190 14.61 -10.49 -4.19
C ALA A 190 15.26 -11.15 -5.42
N TYR A 191 15.79 -10.36 -6.35
CA TYR A 191 16.53 -10.84 -7.51
C TYR A 191 17.86 -11.55 -7.11
N MET A 192 18.55 -11.03 -6.09
CA MET A 192 19.83 -11.55 -5.62
C MET A 192 19.70 -12.72 -4.62
N GLU A 193 18.50 -13.24 -4.39
CA GLU A 193 18.18 -14.21 -3.33
C GLU A 193 18.57 -13.74 -1.90
N GLN A 194 18.94 -12.48 -1.78
CA GLN A 194 19.25 -11.83 -0.52
C GLN A 194 18.03 -11.05 -0.03
N LYS A 195 17.03 -11.76 0.50
CA LYS A 195 15.95 -11.09 1.23
C LYS A 195 16.56 -10.31 2.37
N MET A 196 16.42 -8.98 2.34
CA MET A 196 16.73 -8.18 3.51
C MET A 196 15.79 -8.63 4.64
N PRO A 197 16.32 -9.11 5.77
CA PRO A 197 15.47 -9.58 6.85
C PRO A 197 14.71 -8.40 7.47
N GLY A 198 13.37 -8.51 7.45
CA GLY A 198 12.51 -7.61 8.19
C GLY A 198 12.08 -6.34 7.44
N LEU A 199 11.27 -5.55 8.11
CA LEU A 199 10.79 -4.26 7.66
C LEU A 199 11.91 -3.21 7.83
N PRO A 200 12.15 -2.33 6.85
CA PRO A 200 13.05 -1.19 7.03
C PRO A 200 12.68 -0.37 8.27
N GLU A 201 13.68 0.04 9.06
CA GLU A 201 13.44 0.83 10.26
C GLU A 201 12.65 2.12 9.96
N TYR A 202 12.97 2.79 8.85
CA TYR A 202 12.27 4.00 8.40
C TYR A 202 11.16 3.62 7.41
N HIS A 203 9.93 3.83 7.82
CA HIS A 203 8.77 3.59 6.96
C HIS A 203 7.61 4.52 7.32
N VAL A 204 6.62 4.56 6.46
CA VAL A 204 5.40 5.34 6.67
C VAL A 204 4.29 4.39 7.13
N LEU A 205 3.65 4.71 8.25
CA LEU A 205 2.41 4.09 8.69
C LEU A 205 1.25 4.97 8.23
N LEU A 206 0.51 4.50 7.24
CA LEU A 206 -0.71 5.15 6.76
C LEU A 206 -1.90 4.64 7.56
N ILE A 207 -2.63 5.55 8.19
CA ILE A 207 -3.84 5.28 8.99
C ILE A 207 -5.07 5.70 8.19
N ASN A 208 -6.03 4.79 8.07
CA ASN A 208 -7.31 5.07 7.44
C ASN A 208 -8.31 5.66 8.45
N LYS A 209 -8.50 6.99 8.42
CA LYS A 209 -9.38 7.68 9.39
C LYS A 209 -10.86 7.29 9.28
N GLU A 210 -11.29 6.71 8.16
CA GLU A 210 -12.69 6.27 7.95
C GLU A 210 -12.95 4.83 8.40
N HIS A 211 -11.90 4.06 8.68
CA HIS A 211 -12.09 2.69 9.14
C HIS A 211 -12.77 2.65 10.51
N PRO A 212 -13.82 1.80 10.71
CA PRO A 212 -14.59 1.75 11.96
C PRO A 212 -13.74 1.61 13.24
N LEU A 213 -12.66 0.80 13.18
CA LEU A 213 -11.72 0.63 14.30
C LEU A 213 -11.01 1.96 14.64
N ILE A 214 -10.59 2.71 13.64
CA ILE A 214 -9.89 4.00 13.83
C ILE A 214 -10.85 5.08 14.32
N VAL A 215 -12.08 5.10 13.79
CA VAL A 215 -13.15 5.97 14.29
C VAL A 215 -13.45 5.66 15.77
N GLY A 216 -13.50 4.37 16.15
CA GLY A 216 -13.63 3.94 17.53
C GLY A 216 -12.46 4.39 18.41
N LEU A 217 -11.22 4.17 17.97
CA LEU A 217 -10.01 4.63 18.65
C LEU A 217 -10.03 6.13 18.91
N ASN A 218 -10.44 6.92 17.93
CA ASN A 218 -10.53 8.38 18.05
C ASN A 218 -11.57 8.83 19.08
N LYS A 219 -12.64 8.07 19.31
CA LYS A 219 -13.65 8.32 20.36
C LYS A 219 -13.11 7.98 21.75
N ILE A 220 -12.41 6.86 21.90
CA ILE A 220 -11.87 6.39 23.19
C ILE A 220 -10.77 7.34 23.70
N LYS A 221 -9.93 7.89 22.84
CA LYS A 221 -8.88 8.81 23.24
C LYS A 221 -9.41 10.08 23.94
N GLY A 222 -10.61 10.53 23.58
CA GLY A 222 -11.26 11.70 24.19
C GLY A 222 -11.64 11.49 25.65
N ASN A 223 -11.73 10.24 26.11
CA ASN A 223 -12.01 9.89 27.50
C ASN A 223 -10.71 9.88 28.30
N LYS A 224 -10.25 11.07 28.71
CA LYS A 224 -9.13 11.17 29.66
C LYS A 224 -9.53 10.53 30.98
N ILE A 225 -8.78 9.51 31.40
CA ILE A 225 -8.92 8.95 32.75
C ILE A 225 -8.23 9.94 33.69
N ILE A 226 -9.02 10.62 34.53
CA ILE A 226 -8.51 11.50 35.58
C ILE A 226 -8.09 10.61 36.74
N ILE A 227 -6.78 10.37 36.87
CA ILE A 227 -6.19 9.76 38.06
C ILE A 227 -5.55 10.89 38.83
N ASP A 228 -6.10 11.21 40.03
CA ASP A 228 -5.66 12.31 40.89
C ASP A 228 -5.52 13.68 40.19
N GLU A 229 -6.30 14.62 40.54
CA GLU A 229 -6.53 16.01 40.08
C GLU A 229 -5.44 16.75 39.25
N LYS A 230 -4.35 16.09 38.84
CA LYS A 230 -3.17 16.75 38.21
C LYS A 230 -2.60 16.11 36.95
N GLU A 231 -2.92 14.87 36.56
CA GLU A 231 -2.40 14.29 35.32
C GLU A 231 -3.49 13.60 34.50
N SER A 232 -3.72 14.10 33.31
CA SER A 232 -4.55 13.38 32.32
C SER A 232 -3.70 12.28 31.69
N VAL A 233 -3.83 11.06 32.18
CA VAL A 233 -3.17 9.87 31.57
C VAL A 233 -3.95 9.48 30.33
N GLU A 234 -3.27 9.27 29.21
CA GLU A 234 -3.88 8.71 28.00
C GLU A 234 -4.49 7.35 28.32
N ASN A 235 -5.66 7.06 27.72
CA ASN A 235 -6.35 5.81 27.97
C ASN A 235 -5.45 4.62 27.55
N PRO A 236 -5.07 3.70 28.47
CA PRO A 236 -4.17 2.59 28.16
C PRO A 236 -4.70 1.69 27.02
N LEU A 237 -6.04 1.57 26.90
CA LEU A 237 -6.68 0.82 25.83
C LEU A 237 -6.44 1.46 24.46
N ALA A 238 -6.43 2.80 24.36
CA ALA A 238 -6.12 3.50 23.10
C ALA A 238 -4.70 3.20 22.64
N THR A 239 -3.73 3.18 23.56
CA THR A 239 -2.34 2.81 23.28
C THR A 239 -2.22 1.36 22.81
N LYS A 240 -2.89 0.41 23.51
CA LYS A 240 -2.90 -1.00 23.09
C LYS A 240 -3.49 -1.19 21.69
N ILE A 241 -4.62 -0.54 21.38
CA ILE A 241 -5.24 -0.60 20.06
C ILE A 241 -4.32 0.00 18.97
N ALA A 242 -3.69 1.14 19.23
CA ALA A 242 -2.79 1.77 18.27
C ALA A 242 -1.59 0.87 17.94
N ASN A 243 -0.96 0.28 18.95
CA ASN A 243 0.13 -0.69 18.78
C ASN A 243 -0.34 -1.93 18.02
N HIS A 244 -1.52 -2.46 18.36
CA HIS A 244 -2.10 -3.60 17.66
C HIS A 244 -2.34 -3.31 16.17
N VAL A 245 -2.90 -2.15 15.84
CA VAL A 245 -3.11 -1.72 14.45
C VAL A 245 -1.80 -1.63 13.68
N TYR A 246 -0.75 -1.13 14.32
CA TYR A 246 0.60 -1.07 13.74
C TYR A 246 1.19 -2.46 13.51
N ASP A 247 1.09 -3.36 14.49
CA ASP A 247 1.59 -4.73 14.38
C ASP A 247 0.86 -5.52 13.29
N MET A 248 -0.46 -5.34 13.14
CA MET A 248 -1.22 -5.92 12.04
C MET A 248 -0.76 -5.37 10.67
N ALA A 249 -0.47 -4.09 10.58
CA ALA A 249 0.06 -3.50 9.36
C ALA A 249 1.46 -4.05 9.02
N LYS A 250 2.34 -4.25 10.01
CA LYS A 250 3.64 -4.92 9.83
C LYS A 250 3.49 -6.37 9.39
N LEU A 251 2.58 -7.11 10.01
CA LEU A 251 2.31 -8.51 9.65
C LEU A 251 1.91 -8.64 8.18
N SER A 252 1.09 -7.74 7.66
CA SER A 252 0.61 -7.76 6.27
C SER A 252 1.73 -7.66 5.23
N VAL A 253 2.85 -7.04 5.57
CA VAL A 253 4.04 -6.90 4.70
C VAL A 253 5.18 -7.87 5.07
N GLY A 254 4.91 -8.84 5.96
CA GLY A 254 5.92 -9.78 6.43
C GLY A 254 7.01 -9.15 7.31
N GLY A 255 6.72 -8.02 7.93
CA GLY A 255 7.67 -7.20 8.69
C GLY A 255 7.77 -7.54 10.18
N LEU A 256 7.26 -8.71 10.62
CA LEU A 256 7.39 -9.19 11.99
C LEU A 256 8.34 -10.38 12.06
N ASP A 257 9.23 -10.36 13.05
CA ASP A 257 10.02 -11.52 13.44
C ASP A 257 9.21 -12.49 14.33
N GLN A 258 9.82 -13.61 14.69
CA GLN A 258 9.14 -14.65 15.47
C GLN A 258 8.71 -14.15 16.87
N GLU A 259 9.51 -13.36 17.55
CA GLU A 259 9.21 -12.84 18.88
C GLU A 259 8.07 -11.82 18.81
N GLN A 260 8.07 -10.98 17.80
CA GLN A 260 7.01 -9.99 17.54
C GLN A 260 5.67 -10.66 17.19
N ILE A 261 5.70 -11.78 16.44
CA ILE A 261 4.47 -12.58 16.15
C ILE A 261 3.90 -13.14 17.45
N ILE A 262 4.72 -13.69 18.33
CA ILE A 262 4.28 -14.21 19.65
C ILE A 262 3.70 -13.08 20.51
N SER A 263 4.37 -11.93 20.54
CA SER A 263 3.88 -10.74 21.25
C SER A 263 2.52 -10.27 20.71
N LEU A 264 2.35 -10.23 19.39
CA LEU A 264 1.07 -9.89 18.74
C LEU A 264 -0.05 -10.86 19.15
N GLN A 265 0.24 -12.18 19.17
CA GLN A 265 -0.74 -13.18 19.61
C GLN A 265 -1.17 -12.99 21.07
N ASN A 266 -0.22 -12.71 21.96
CA ASN A 266 -0.51 -12.45 23.37
C ASN A 266 -1.34 -11.17 23.55
N ASN A 267 -0.96 -10.08 22.87
CA ASN A 267 -1.71 -8.82 22.90
C ASN A 267 -3.13 -8.98 22.38
N ASN A 268 -3.32 -9.81 21.33
CA ASN A 268 -4.65 -10.16 20.83
C ASN A 268 -5.50 -10.87 21.88
N ALA A 269 -4.92 -11.87 22.57
CA ALA A 269 -5.61 -12.61 23.60
C ALA A 269 -6.03 -11.70 24.78
N GLU A 270 -5.17 -10.77 25.18
CA GLU A 270 -5.48 -9.77 26.21
C GLU A 270 -6.62 -8.85 25.78
N LEU A 271 -6.57 -8.26 24.58
CA LEU A 271 -7.62 -7.37 24.06
C LEU A 271 -8.96 -8.07 23.99
N ILE A 272 -9.00 -9.32 23.53
CA ILE A 272 -10.24 -10.13 23.47
C ILE A 272 -10.75 -10.42 24.88
N SER A 273 -9.86 -10.73 25.82
CA SER A 273 -10.25 -10.98 27.23
C SER A 273 -10.83 -9.73 27.88
N GLU A 274 -10.25 -8.54 27.64
CA GLU A 274 -10.79 -7.27 28.14
C GLU A 274 -12.19 -6.98 27.55
N LEU A 275 -12.40 -7.26 26.25
CA LEU A 275 -13.71 -7.12 25.61
C LEU A 275 -14.76 -8.06 26.23
N LEU A 276 -14.41 -9.33 26.47
CA LEU A 276 -15.33 -10.30 27.11
C LEU A 276 -15.73 -9.86 28.52
N ASN A 277 -14.75 -9.36 29.28
CA ASN A 277 -15.00 -8.89 30.65
C ASN A 277 -15.84 -7.61 30.71
N SER A 278 -15.78 -6.78 29.66
CA SER A 278 -16.59 -5.55 29.59
C SER A 278 -18.04 -5.78 29.16
N THR A 279 -18.34 -6.99 28.67
CA THR A 279 -19.68 -7.37 28.17
C THR A 279 -20.47 -8.21 29.20
N THR A 280 -19.83 -8.62 30.31
CA THR A 280 -20.43 -9.34 31.44
C THR A 280 -20.76 -8.38 32.56
#